data_3a748e82dc0be1fc9252dc0480e69d01
#
_entry.id   3a748e82dc0be1fc9252dc0480e69d01
#
_cell.length_a   1.000
_cell.length_b   1.000
_cell.length_c   1.000
_cell.angle_alpha   90.00
_cell.angle_beta   90.00
_cell.angle_gamma   90.00
#
_symmetry.space_group_name_H-M   'P 1'
#
loop_
_entity.id
_entity.type
_entity.pdbx_description
1 polymer ?
#
loop_
_entity_poly.entity_id
_entity_poly.type
_entity_poly.pdbx_seq_one_letter_code
_entity_poly.pdbx_strand_id
1 'polypeptide(L)'
;MKTILVSGAAGFIGAALVMRLIENGENVIGLDNLNSYYDLNLKELRLNRIQTVLDNSSGKWTFYKSSLENQNDLKKIFNTHTPAIVVNLAAQAGVRYSIENPSTYIQSNLVGFSNLLEQCRQHEVSNLIFASSSS
;
A
#
# COMPACT_ATOMS: atom_id res chain seq x y z
N MET A 1 -7.35 -8.86 -16.70
CA MET A 1 -7.31 -8.28 -15.33
C MET A 1 -6.06 -8.74 -14.60
N LYS A 2 -5.27 -7.81 -14.13
CA LYS A 2 -4.09 -8.12 -13.32
C LYS A 2 -4.41 -7.88 -11.84
N THR A 3 -3.72 -8.61 -10.97
CA THR A 3 -3.82 -8.38 -9.52
C THR A 3 -2.64 -7.52 -9.09
N ILE A 4 -2.93 -6.36 -8.54
CA ILE A 4 -1.94 -5.36 -8.18
C ILE A 4 -2.09 -5.01 -6.71
N LEU A 5 -1.01 -5.18 -5.94
CA LEU A 5 -0.98 -4.79 -4.54
C LEU A 5 -0.42 -3.38 -4.42
N VAL A 6 -1.14 -2.49 -3.75
CA VAL A 6 -0.68 -1.12 -3.49
C VAL A 6 -0.58 -0.92 -1.98
N SER A 7 0.63 -0.73 -1.48
CA SER A 7 0.84 -0.34 -0.09
C SER A 7 0.79 1.19 0.01
N GLY A 8 0.31 1.71 1.13
CA GLY A 8 0.06 3.14 1.26
C GLY A 8 -1.18 3.57 0.48
N ALA A 9 -2.15 2.66 0.37
CA ALA A 9 -3.31 2.84 -0.50
C ALA A 9 -4.23 3.98 -0.10
N ALA A 10 -4.23 4.37 1.17
CA ALA A 10 -5.04 5.49 1.66
C ALA A 10 -4.27 6.82 1.66
N GLY A 11 -3.01 6.82 1.23
CA GLY A 11 -2.20 8.02 1.09
C GLY A 11 -2.62 8.84 -0.12
N PHE A 12 -2.04 10.04 -0.26
CA PHE A 12 -2.38 10.96 -1.32
C PHE A 12 -2.14 10.35 -2.72
N ILE A 13 -0.93 9.86 -2.95
CA ILE A 13 -0.57 9.26 -4.23
C ILE A 13 -1.17 7.86 -4.35
N GLY A 14 -1.15 7.09 -3.27
CA GLY A 14 -1.65 5.71 -3.28
C GLY A 14 -3.12 5.61 -3.64
N ALA A 15 -3.97 6.45 -3.04
CA ALA A 15 -5.39 6.44 -3.34
C ALA A 15 -5.68 6.86 -4.79
N ALA A 16 -4.94 7.85 -5.30
CA ALA A 16 -5.09 8.29 -6.69
C ALA A 16 -4.73 7.15 -7.66
N LEU A 17 -3.64 6.45 -7.38
CA LEU A 17 -3.23 5.30 -8.20
C LEU A 17 -4.27 4.17 -8.14
N VAL A 18 -4.75 3.85 -6.94
CA VAL A 18 -5.77 2.81 -6.76
C VAL A 18 -7.01 3.11 -7.60
N MET A 19 -7.51 4.34 -7.54
CA MET A 19 -8.69 4.75 -8.31
C MET A 19 -8.45 4.57 -9.80
N ARG A 20 -7.27 4.95 -10.29
CA ARG A 20 -6.93 4.81 -11.70
C ARG A 20 -6.88 3.35 -12.15
N LEU A 21 -6.29 2.49 -11.33
CA LEU A 21 -6.20 1.06 -11.62
C LEU A 21 -7.59 0.41 -11.65
N ILE A 22 -8.44 0.77 -10.71
CA ILE A 22 -9.82 0.26 -10.67
C ILE A 22 -10.58 0.70 -11.92
N GLU A 23 -10.45 1.96 -12.32
CA GLU A 23 -11.06 2.47 -13.55
C GLU A 23 -10.61 1.69 -14.79
N ASN A 24 -9.37 1.23 -14.78
CA ASN A 24 -8.81 0.42 -15.89
C ASN A 24 -9.22 -1.06 -15.81
N GLY A 25 -10.07 -1.44 -14.85
CA GLY A 25 -10.57 -2.80 -14.75
C GLY A 25 -9.64 -3.78 -14.05
N GLU A 26 -8.66 -3.30 -13.31
CA GLU A 26 -7.73 -4.17 -12.60
C GLU A 26 -8.27 -4.63 -11.25
N ASN A 27 -7.70 -5.73 -10.73
CA ASN A 27 -7.99 -6.22 -9.39
C ASN A 27 -6.97 -5.64 -8.43
N VAL A 28 -7.38 -4.69 -7.59
CA VAL A 28 -6.47 -3.95 -6.72
C VAL A 28 -6.62 -4.39 -5.28
N ILE A 29 -5.50 -4.72 -4.67
CA ILE A 29 -5.41 -5.06 -3.25
C ILE A 29 -4.69 -3.89 -2.57
N GLY A 30 -5.37 -3.22 -1.65
CA GLY A 30 -4.81 -2.08 -0.95
C GLY A 30 -4.40 -2.42 0.47
N LEU A 31 -3.30 -1.84 0.90
CA LEU A 31 -2.75 -2.02 2.24
C LEU A 31 -2.39 -0.66 2.83
N ASP A 32 -2.89 -0.36 4.01
CA ASP A 32 -2.55 0.86 4.75
C ASP A 32 -2.82 0.62 6.22
N ASN A 33 -1.93 1.08 7.07
CA ASN A 33 -2.12 0.93 8.52
C ASN A 33 -3.00 2.03 9.11
N LEU A 34 -3.35 3.04 8.30
CA LEU A 34 -4.16 4.18 8.72
C LEU A 34 -3.58 4.90 9.94
N ASN A 35 -2.25 5.02 10.00
CA ASN A 35 -1.61 5.66 11.12
C ASN A 35 -1.98 7.14 11.21
N SER A 36 -1.82 7.71 12.39
CA SER A 36 -2.24 9.08 12.69
C SER A 36 -1.22 10.14 12.33
N TYR A 37 -0.15 9.78 11.62
CA TYR A 37 0.86 10.75 11.21
C TYR A 37 0.26 11.85 10.34
N TYR A 38 -0.66 11.47 9.44
CA TYR A 38 -1.49 12.41 8.71
C TYR A 38 -2.92 12.36 9.27
N ASP A 39 -3.75 13.32 8.87
CA ASP A 39 -5.14 13.34 9.30
C ASP A 39 -5.85 12.06 8.85
N LEU A 40 -6.32 11.29 9.83
CA LEU A 40 -7.02 10.03 9.59
C LEU A 40 -8.31 10.26 8.78
N ASN A 41 -8.99 11.39 9.00
CA ASN A 41 -10.21 11.71 8.26
C ASN A 41 -9.94 11.83 6.76
N LEU A 42 -8.78 12.35 6.35
CA LEU A 42 -8.40 12.41 4.94
C LEU A 42 -8.26 11.00 4.35
N LYS A 43 -7.68 10.09 5.11
CA LYS A 43 -7.52 8.70 4.65
C LYS A 43 -8.86 8.02 4.48
N GLU A 44 -9.77 8.22 5.41
CA GLU A 44 -11.14 7.68 5.33
C GLU A 44 -11.90 8.25 4.14
N LEU A 45 -11.77 9.55 3.88
CA LEU A 45 -12.39 10.18 2.71
C LEU A 45 -11.85 9.58 1.41
N ARG A 46 -10.54 9.32 1.34
CA ARG A 46 -9.93 8.70 0.17
C ARG A 46 -10.45 7.28 -0.04
N LEU A 47 -10.61 6.49 1.02
CA LEU A 47 -11.18 5.16 0.92
C LEU A 47 -12.63 5.21 0.44
N ASN A 48 -13.41 6.18 0.89
CA ASN A 48 -14.78 6.38 0.42
C ASN A 48 -14.82 6.74 -1.06
N ARG A 49 -13.89 7.55 -1.54
CA ARG A 49 -13.77 7.89 -2.96
C ARG A 49 -13.45 6.66 -3.80
N ILE A 50 -12.56 5.81 -3.30
CA ILE A 50 -12.22 4.55 -3.96
C ILE A 50 -13.47 3.70 -4.13
N GLN A 51 -14.31 3.61 -3.09
CA GLN A 51 -15.54 2.85 -3.15
C GLN A 51 -16.49 3.40 -4.21
N THR A 52 -16.59 4.73 -4.33
CA THR A 52 -17.41 5.38 -5.35
C THR A 52 -16.93 5.03 -6.75
N VAL A 53 -15.62 5.07 -6.97
CA VAL A 53 -15.03 4.70 -8.26
C VAL A 53 -15.32 3.24 -8.57
N LEU A 54 -15.18 2.36 -7.58
CA LEU A 54 -15.43 0.93 -7.73
C LEU A 54 -16.87 0.66 -8.17
N ASP A 55 -17.82 1.36 -7.57
CA ASP A 55 -19.24 1.18 -7.88
C ASP A 55 -19.58 1.52 -9.35
N ASN A 56 -18.73 2.31 -10.00
CA ASN A 56 -18.92 2.76 -11.38
C ASN A 56 -17.90 2.15 -12.35
N SER A 57 -17.25 1.07 -11.98
CA SER A 57 -16.22 0.47 -12.82
C SER A 57 -16.32 -1.06 -12.83
N SER A 58 -15.52 -1.68 -13.70
CA SER A 58 -15.42 -3.14 -13.80
C SER A 58 -14.28 -3.73 -12.98
N GLY A 59 -13.52 -2.88 -12.29
CA GLY A 59 -12.40 -3.32 -11.46
C GLY A 59 -12.84 -3.99 -10.17
N LYS A 60 -11.87 -4.48 -9.42
CA LYS A 60 -12.09 -5.08 -8.10
C LYS A 60 -11.22 -4.40 -7.07
N TRP A 61 -11.67 -4.37 -5.83
CA TRP A 61 -10.98 -3.71 -4.73
C TRP A 61 -11.12 -4.51 -3.45
N THR A 62 -9.99 -4.77 -2.80
CA THR A 62 -9.94 -5.36 -1.46
C THR A 62 -8.99 -4.53 -0.63
N PHE A 63 -9.42 -4.08 0.54
CA PHE A 63 -8.60 -3.26 1.42
C PHE A 63 -8.27 -4.01 2.70
N TYR A 64 -7.00 -3.92 3.10
CA TYR A 64 -6.52 -4.46 4.36
C TYR A 64 -5.94 -3.35 5.22
N LYS A 65 -6.49 -3.17 6.41
CA LYS A 65 -5.90 -2.29 7.41
C LYS A 65 -4.80 -3.08 8.11
N SER A 66 -3.58 -2.93 7.64
CA SER A 66 -2.44 -3.66 8.16
C SER A 66 -1.16 -2.91 7.85
N SER A 67 -0.06 -3.34 8.47
CA SER A 67 1.25 -2.75 8.31
C SER A 67 2.19 -3.73 7.60
N LEU A 68 3.13 -3.21 6.81
CA LEU A 68 4.20 -4.01 6.22
C LEU A 68 5.08 -4.66 7.29
N GLU A 69 5.06 -4.12 8.51
CA GLU A 69 5.81 -4.70 9.62
C GLU A 69 5.22 -6.02 10.10
N ASN A 70 3.95 -6.26 9.83
CA ASN A 70 3.28 -7.48 10.22
C ASN A 70 3.49 -8.56 9.16
N GLN A 71 4.54 -9.36 9.36
CA GLN A 71 4.91 -10.43 8.43
C GLN A 71 3.78 -11.43 8.20
N ASN A 72 3.07 -11.81 9.26
CA ASN A 72 2.02 -12.83 9.17
C ASN A 72 0.85 -12.35 8.30
N ASP A 73 0.41 -11.10 8.49
CA ASP A 73 -0.64 -10.52 7.67
C ASP A 73 -0.21 -10.42 6.22
N LEU A 74 1.00 -9.93 5.99
CA LEU A 74 1.54 -9.76 4.65
C LEU A 74 1.62 -11.10 3.91
N LYS A 75 2.09 -12.13 4.60
CA LYS A 75 2.17 -13.48 4.07
C LYS A 75 0.79 -14.01 3.66
N LYS A 76 -0.21 -13.80 4.50
CA LYS A 76 -1.59 -14.22 4.21
C LYS A 76 -2.14 -13.51 2.99
N ILE A 77 -1.90 -12.20 2.87
CA ILE A 77 -2.34 -11.40 1.74
C ILE A 77 -1.72 -11.91 0.44
N PHE A 78 -0.42 -12.15 0.43
CA PHE A 78 0.27 -12.67 -0.74
C PHE A 78 -0.18 -14.09 -1.11
N ASN A 79 -0.40 -14.95 -0.12
CA ASN A 79 -0.89 -16.30 -0.37
C ASN A 79 -2.30 -16.31 -0.94
N THR A 80 -3.15 -15.39 -0.49
CA THR A 80 -4.53 -15.31 -0.93
C THR A 80 -4.66 -14.72 -2.34
N HIS A 81 -3.91 -13.66 -2.63
CA HIS A 81 -4.10 -12.85 -3.83
C HIS A 81 -3.04 -13.06 -4.90
N THR A 82 -1.87 -13.55 -4.55
CA THR A 82 -0.74 -13.77 -5.47
C THR A 82 -0.57 -12.62 -6.48
N PRO A 83 -0.29 -11.40 -6.00
CA PRO A 83 -0.22 -10.25 -6.89
C PRO A 83 0.91 -10.38 -7.92
N ALA A 84 0.64 -9.97 -9.15
CA ALA A 84 1.64 -9.95 -10.21
C ALA A 84 2.51 -8.71 -10.12
N ILE A 85 1.93 -7.61 -9.66
CA ILE A 85 2.61 -6.32 -9.54
C ILE A 85 2.41 -5.79 -8.13
N VAL A 86 3.48 -5.24 -7.54
CA VAL A 86 3.43 -4.63 -6.23
C VAL A 86 3.94 -3.19 -6.34
N VAL A 87 3.15 -2.24 -5.83
CA VAL A 87 3.53 -0.82 -5.78
C VAL A 87 3.65 -0.43 -4.32
N ASN A 88 4.84 -0.08 -3.88
CA ASN A 88 5.10 0.28 -2.49
C ASN A 88 5.17 1.80 -2.31
N LEU A 89 4.11 2.35 -1.73
CA LEU A 89 4.04 3.77 -1.38
C LEU A 89 3.89 3.96 0.14
N ALA A 90 3.95 2.86 0.90
CA ALA A 90 3.82 2.90 2.35
C ALA A 90 5.18 3.21 2.98
N ALA A 91 5.36 4.46 3.38
CA ALA A 91 6.56 4.89 4.07
C ALA A 91 6.20 6.03 5.02
N GLN A 92 6.94 6.12 6.13
CA GLN A 92 6.84 7.31 6.96
C GLN A 92 7.52 8.46 6.21
N ALA A 93 6.80 9.55 6.06
CA ALA A 93 7.31 10.73 5.35
C ALA A 93 7.73 11.80 6.36
N GLY A 94 8.63 12.69 5.91
CA GLY A 94 9.03 13.86 6.69
C GLY A 94 10.35 13.67 7.42
N VAL A 95 11.32 14.50 7.07
CA VAL A 95 12.65 14.49 7.70
C VAL A 95 12.54 14.79 9.20
N ARG A 96 11.69 15.75 9.56
CA ARG A 96 11.50 16.13 10.96
C ARG A 96 10.98 14.95 11.79
N TYR A 97 10.02 14.23 11.25
CA TYR A 97 9.47 13.06 11.93
C TYR A 97 10.53 11.99 12.14
N SER A 98 11.43 11.79 11.19
CA SER A 98 12.52 10.81 11.31
C SER A 98 13.50 11.18 12.43
N ILE A 99 13.68 12.47 12.69
CA ILE A 99 14.54 12.96 13.77
C ILE A 99 13.86 12.78 15.13
N GLU A 100 12.59 13.11 15.22
CA GLU A 100 11.82 13.03 16.46
C GLU A 100 11.48 11.59 16.87
N ASN A 101 11.27 10.74 15.88
CA ASN A 101 10.85 9.35 16.09
C ASN A 101 11.64 8.39 15.20
N PRO A 102 12.96 8.29 15.40
CA PRO A 102 13.80 7.49 14.49
C PRO A 102 13.44 6.01 14.49
N SER A 103 13.04 5.47 15.62
CA SER A 103 12.67 4.06 15.73
C SER A 103 11.45 3.72 14.87
N THR A 104 10.43 4.56 14.89
CA THR A 104 9.23 4.39 14.08
C THR A 104 9.55 4.52 12.59
N TYR A 105 10.40 5.49 12.25
CA TYR A 105 10.80 5.72 10.87
C TYR A 105 11.55 4.51 10.29
N ILE A 106 12.49 3.96 11.06
CA ILE A 106 13.27 2.79 10.67
C ILE A 106 12.33 1.58 10.52
N GLN A 107 11.42 1.40 11.48
CA GLN A 107 10.49 0.29 11.46
C GLN A 107 9.62 0.30 10.20
N SER A 108 9.03 1.44 9.87
CA SER A 108 8.19 1.58 8.67
C SER A 108 8.97 1.41 7.38
N ASN A 109 10.11 2.09 7.28
CA ASN A 109 10.79 2.20 5.99
C ASN A 109 11.77 1.06 5.72
N LEU A 110 12.38 0.51 6.76
CA LEU A 110 13.37 -0.55 6.59
C LEU A 110 12.78 -1.94 6.81
N VAL A 111 12.19 -2.16 7.97
CA VAL A 111 11.64 -3.48 8.29
C VAL A 111 10.45 -3.80 7.39
N GLY A 112 9.54 -2.85 7.21
CA GLY A 112 8.39 -3.04 6.33
C GLY A 112 8.79 -3.34 4.90
N PHE A 113 9.74 -2.60 4.36
CA PHE A 113 10.21 -2.82 2.99
C PHE A 113 10.90 -4.16 2.85
N SER A 114 11.69 -4.55 3.84
CA SER A 114 12.36 -5.86 3.86
C SER A 114 11.34 -7.00 3.83
N ASN A 115 10.29 -6.89 4.63
CA ASN A 115 9.22 -7.89 4.64
C ASN A 115 8.53 -7.99 3.29
N LEU A 116 8.29 -6.85 2.65
CA LEU A 116 7.65 -6.79 1.34
C LEU A 116 8.53 -7.44 0.26
N LEU A 117 9.82 -7.14 0.26
CA LEU A 117 10.78 -7.73 -0.68
C LEU A 117 10.79 -9.25 -0.57
N GLU A 118 10.78 -9.76 0.66
CA GLU A 118 10.79 -11.21 0.88
C GLU A 118 9.54 -11.87 0.30
N GLN A 119 8.37 -11.27 0.48
CA GLN A 119 7.16 -11.81 -0.10
C GLN A 119 7.17 -11.75 -1.63
N CYS A 120 7.68 -10.65 -2.18
CA CYS A 120 7.82 -10.54 -3.64
C CYS A 120 8.73 -11.63 -4.21
N ARG A 121 9.81 -11.93 -3.50
CA ARG A 121 10.73 -13.00 -3.90
C ARG A 121 10.06 -14.38 -3.84
N GLN A 122 9.37 -14.67 -2.73
CA GLN A 122 8.74 -15.97 -2.51
C GLN A 122 7.61 -16.24 -3.50
N HIS A 123 6.89 -15.22 -3.92
CA HIS A 123 5.73 -15.34 -4.79
C HIS A 123 6.02 -14.99 -6.26
N GLU A 124 7.29 -14.80 -6.59
CA GLU A 124 7.73 -14.54 -7.96
C GLU A 124 6.97 -13.37 -8.60
N VAL A 125 6.85 -12.26 -7.86
CA VAL A 125 6.19 -11.04 -8.35
C VAL A 125 6.93 -10.53 -9.59
N SER A 126 6.18 -10.22 -10.66
CA SER A 126 6.76 -9.78 -11.93
C SER A 126 7.46 -8.43 -11.82
N ASN A 127 6.83 -7.49 -11.11
CA ASN A 127 7.34 -6.12 -10.99
C ASN A 127 7.08 -5.58 -9.59
N LEU A 128 8.11 -5.03 -9.00
CA LEU A 128 8.00 -4.26 -7.76
C LEU A 128 8.38 -2.82 -8.08
N ILE A 129 7.43 -1.91 -7.87
CA ILE A 129 7.61 -0.47 -8.08
C ILE A 129 7.58 0.19 -6.71
N PHE A 130 8.52 1.05 -6.44
CA PHE A 130 8.55 1.77 -5.18
C PHE A 130 8.99 3.21 -5.40
N ALA A 131 8.45 4.11 -4.58
CA ALA A 131 8.86 5.50 -4.60
C ALA A 131 10.13 5.65 -3.78
N SER A 132 11.14 6.30 -4.33
CA SER A 132 12.33 6.67 -3.58
C SER A 132 12.35 8.17 -3.41
N SER A 133 12.78 8.61 -2.23
CA SER A 133 12.89 10.02 -1.95
C SER A 133 14.29 10.52 -2.32
N SER A 134 14.34 11.68 -2.95
CA SER A 134 15.59 12.33 -3.28
C SER A 134 16.06 13.29 -2.18
N SER A 135 15.27 13.45 -1.15
CA SER A 135 15.58 14.40 -0.07
C SER A 135 16.22 13.76 1.14
#